data_be7bacf1f16d90cabdc3d45ff4c530dd
#
_entry.id   be7bacf1f16d90cabdc3d45ff4c530dd
#
_cell.length_a   1.000
_cell.length_b   1.000
_cell.length_c   1.000
_cell.angle_alpha   90.00
_cell.angle_beta   90.00
_cell.angle_gamma   90.00
#
_symmetry.space_group_name_H-M   'P 1'
#
loop_
_entity.id
_entity.type
_entity.pdbx_description
1 polymer ?
#
loop_
_entity_poly.entity_id
_entity_poly.type
_entity_poly.pdbx_seq_one_letter_code
_entity_poly.pdbx_strand_id
1 'polypeptide(L)'
;MGYGSGVRLLSFLCLFLLISIGCRAKDYSLLHPLRPSPGICRESEIFDCGQVRIHWVAYCLDQRGLLPGVLIHPDAGGVAEDLEGICLDLARHGYFAAAVHYQRLENLREKNPLIGCKSFEEGSIAYRHLLEHPRVDHRSIGVLGFSKGGTHSLLLAAIEPGIEATVAYYPLADFEEWLDVSQYSFPKSLRFRAMRRHIMKELKVTTWEETLPELRTASPINHVARIHAPVLLIHGGKDHTVPVGQSERLCQALKAGGESCELFIIPKAGHVFNFRNEDQARVAWEKTLEFLDQHLKR
;
A
#
# COMPACT_ATOMS: atom_id res chain seq x y z
N MET A 1 15.98 -14.21 -44.84
CA MET A 1 16.53 -15.09 -43.81
C MET A 1 16.78 -14.18 -42.61
N GLY A 2 16.01 -13.97 -41.61
CA GLY A 2 14.99 -14.72 -40.90
C GLY A 2 15.60 -15.39 -39.66
N TYR A 3 15.55 -14.80 -38.52
CA TYR A 3 15.47 -15.39 -37.19
C TYR A 3 15.90 -14.30 -36.15
N GLY A 4 14.99 -13.85 -35.32
CA GLY A 4 15.36 -12.94 -34.24
C GLY A 4 14.21 -12.21 -33.53
N SER A 5 13.04 -12.82 -33.32
CA SER A 5 11.94 -12.18 -32.58
C SER A 5 11.31 -13.04 -31.48
N GLY A 6 11.92 -14.20 -31.12
CA GLY A 6 11.32 -15.16 -30.18
C GLY A 6 11.78 -15.06 -28.73
N VAL A 7 12.85 -14.35 -28.42
CA VAL A 7 13.48 -14.42 -27.07
C VAL A 7 13.08 -13.27 -26.13
N ARG A 8 12.48 -12.20 -26.63
CA ARG A 8 12.14 -11.02 -25.82
C ARG A 8 10.80 -11.09 -25.07
N LEU A 9 9.94 -12.06 -25.37
CA LEU A 9 8.61 -12.19 -24.73
C LEU A 9 8.63 -13.05 -23.46
N LEU A 10 9.62 -13.93 -23.27
CA LEU A 10 9.69 -14.81 -22.11
C LEU A 10 10.24 -14.13 -20.84
N SER A 11 10.99 -13.04 -20.98
CA SER A 11 11.62 -12.37 -19.83
C SER A 11 10.64 -11.54 -19.01
N PHE A 12 9.58 -11.03 -19.61
CA PHE A 12 8.56 -10.22 -18.92
C PHE A 12 7.56 -11.06 -18.09
N LEU A 13 7.26 -12.27 -18.55
CA LEU A 13 6.31 -13.16 -17.87
C LEU A 13 6.90 -13.78 -16.58
N CYS A 14 8.21 -14.02 -16.54
CA CYS A 14 8.84 -14.71 -15.40
C CYS A 14 8.97 -13.85 -14.12
N LEU A 15 9.07 -12.54 -14.20
CA LEU A 15 9.24 -11.70 -13.01
C LEU A 15 7.89 -11.38 -12.34
N PHE A 16 6.84 -11.15 -13.14
CA PHE A 16 5.45 -11.10 -12.62
C PHE A 16 5.03 -12.45 -12.03
N LEU A 17 5.42 -13.59 -12.64
CA LEU A 17 5.21 -14.91 -12.08
C LEU A 17 5.96 -15.11 -10.74
N LEU A 18 7.15 -14.55 -10.54
CA LEU A 18 7.93 -14.73 -9.31
C LEU A 18 7.41 -13.91 -8.13
N ILE A 19 6.76 -12.78 -8.36
CA ILE A 19 6.02 -12.03 -7.34
C ILE A 19 4.64 -12.68 -7.12
N SER A 20 4.05 -13.25 -8.17
CA SER A 20 2.70 -13.83 -8.18
C SER A 20 2.64 -15.35 -7.95
N ILE A 21 3.75 -16.11 -7.94
CA ILE A 21 3.75 -17.57 -7.68
C ILE A 21 3.27 -17.94 -6.25
N GLY A 22 3.08 -16.95 -5.37
CA GLY A 22 2.35 -17.13 -4.12
C GLY A 22 0.94 -16.53 -4.09
N CYS A 23 0.55 -15.77 -5.10
CA CYS A 23 -0.77 -15.16 -5.21
C CYS A 23 -1.66 -15.96 -6.18
N ARG A 24 -2.38 -16.96 -5.69
CA ARG A 24 -3.72 -17.26 -6.21
C ARG A 24 -4.49 -15.94 -6.21
N ALA A 25 -5.40 -15.77 -7.18
CA ALA A 25 -6.27 -14.60 -7.24
C ALA A 25 -6.71 -14.22 -5.82
N LYS A 26 -6.37 -13.00 -5.40
CA LYS A 26 -6.72 -12.51 -4.07
C LYS A 26 -8.22 -12.31 -4.05
N ASP A 27 -8.89 -12.95 -3.13
CA ASP A 27 -10.31 -12.68 -2.92
C ASP A 27 -10.44 -11.54 -1.91
N TYR A 28 -10.43 -10.32 -2.43
CA TYR A 28 -10.61 -9.11 -1.63
C TYR A 28 -12.03 -9.02 -1.03
N SER A 29 -12.97 -9.84 -1.51
CA SER A 29 -14.35 -9.89 -1.00
C SER A 29 -14.53 -10.77 0.23
N LEU A 30 -13.51 -11.48 0.70
CA LEU A 30 -13.63 -12.51 1.76
C LEU A 30 -14.34 -11.98 3.01
N LEU A 31 -13.94 -10.81 3.51
CA LEU A 31 -14.62 -10.13 4.64
C LEU A 31 -15.52 -8.98 4.22
N HIS A 32 -15.27 -8.40 3.05
CA HIS A 32 -15.90 -7.18 2.59
C HIS A 32 -16.64 -7.44 1.27
N PRO A 33 -17.68 -8.30 1.27
CA PRO A 33 -18.42 -8.60 0.05
C PRO A 33 -19.12 -7.34 -0.47
N LEU A 34 -19.04 -7.12 -1.78
CA LEU A 34 -19.78 -6.06 -2.46
C LEU A 34 -21.28 -6.39 -2.44
N ARG A 35 -21.97 -5.94 -1.40
CA ARG A 35 -23.42 -6.04 -1.30
C ARG A 35 -24.00 -4.62 -1.34
N PRO A 36 -24.91 -4.31 -2.28
CA PRO A 36 -25.60 -3.04 -2.31
C PRO A 36 -26.19 -2.72 -0.95
N SER A 37 -25.94 -1.52 -0.46
CA SER A 37 -26.46 -1.04 0.81
C SER A 37 -27.25 0.23 0.54
N PRO A 38 -28.55 0.27 0.85
CA PRO A 38 -29.34 1.49 0.74
C PRO A 38 -28.68 2.64 1.51
N GLY A 39 -28.69 3.84 0.94
CA GLY A 39 -28.11 5.01 1.57
C GLY A 39 -26.59 5.10 1.52
N ILE A 40 -25.94 4.32 0.65
CA ILE A 40 -24.50 4.46 0.36
C ILE A 40 -24.34 4.87 -1.11
N CYS A 41 -23.60 5.95 -1.33
CA CYS A 41 -23.16 6.42 -2.63
C CYS A 41 -21.85 5.77 -3.04
N ARG A 42 -21.70 5.53 -4.35
CA ARG A 42 -20.46 5.11 -4.99
C ARG A 42 -20.07 6.14 -6.03
N GLU A 43 -18.81 6.51 -6.01
CA GLU A 43 -18.18 7.39 -7.00
C GLU A 43 -16.99 6.68 -7.65
N SER A 44 -16.73 6.96 -8.92
CA SER A 44 -15.50 6.48 -9.57
C SER A 44 -15.06 7.48 -10.62
N GLU A 45 -13.77 7.76 -10.61
CA GLU A 45 -13.13 8.71 -11.51
C GLU A 45 -11.82 8.16 -12.03
N ILE A 46 -11.43 8.62 -13.21
CA ILE A 46 -10.10 8.41 -13.78
C ILE A 46 -9.62 9.78 -14.24
N PHE A 47 -8.50 10.22 -13.68
CA PHE A 47 -7.91 11.50 -14.05
C PHE A 47 -6.40 11.40 -14.22
N ASP A 48 -5.86 12.20 -15.13
CA ASP A 48 -4.44 12.22 -15.45
C ASP A 48 -3.78 13.41 -14.72
N CYS A 49 -2.65 13.14 -14.07
CA CYS A 49 -1.83 14.18 -13.48
C CYS A 49 -0.36 13.98 -13.89
N GLY A 50 0.16 14.92 -14.67
CA GLY A 50 1.48 14.82 -15.25
C GLY A 50 1.60 13.59 -16.14
N GLN A 51 2.44 12.65 -15.76
CA GLN A 51 2.67 11.39 -16.51
C GLN A 51 1.98 10.17 -15.87
N VAL A 52 1.05 10.42 -14.95
CA VAL A 52 0.37 9.38 -14.18
C VAL A 52 -1.13 9.49 -14.33
N ARG A 53 -1.75 8.34 -14.51
CA ARG A 53 -3.19 8.15 -14.46
C ARG A 53 -3.56 7.64 -13.08
N ILE A 54 -4.49 8.31 -12.42
CA ILE A 54 -5.04 7.94 -11.12
C ILE A 54 -6.44 7.38 -11.35
N HIS A 55 -6.66 6.17 -10.86
CA HIS A 55 -7.97 5.57 -10.76
C HIS A 55 -8.46 5.72 -9.33
N TRP A 56 -9.67 6.20 -9.19
CA TRP A 56 -10.33 6.51 -7.94
C TRP A 56 -11.67 5.80 -7.85
N VAL A 57 -11.92 5.12 -6.74
CA VAL A 57 -13.23 4.56 -6.40
C VAL A 57 -13.54 4.89 -4.95
N ALA A 58 -14.66 5.55 -4.70
CA ALA A 58 -15.04 5.97 -3.35
C ALA A 58 -16.47 5.54 -2.98
N TYR A 59 -16.67 5.37 -1.68
CA TYR A 59 -17.93 5.06 -1.05
C TYR A 59 -18.15 5.95 0.16
N CYS A 60 -19.37 6.40 0.38
CA CYS A 60 -19.77 7.14 1.57
C CYS A 60 -21.27 6.97 1.85
N LEU A 61 -21.69 7.25 3.08
CA LEU A 61 -23.12 7.34 3.41
C LEU A 61 -23.77 8.51 2.67
N ASP A 62 -24.95 8.30 2.11
CA ASP A 62 -25.80 9.37 1.55
C ASP A 62 -26.53 10.10 2.68
N GLN A 63 -25.77 10.91 3.41
CA GLN A 63 -26.27 11.70 4.54
C GLN A 63 -25.72 13.13 4.47
N ARG A 64 -26.36 14.04 5.20
CA ARG A 64 -25.86 15.42 5.34
C ARG A 64 -24.68 15.46 6.33
N GLY A 65 -23.75 16.36 6.07
CA GLY A 65 -22.58 16.61 6.91
C GLY A 65 -21.28 16.08 6.31
N LEU A 66 -20.19 16.51 6.90
CA LEU A 66 -18.84 16.08 6.52
C LEU A 66 -18.52 14.74 7.20
N LEU A 67 -17.76 13.90 6.52
CA LEU A 67 -17.33 12.60 6.98
C LEU A 67 -15.80 12.58 7.12
N PRO A 68 -15.23 11.88 8.11
CA PRO A 68 -13.80 11.61 8.11
C PRO A 68 -13.43 10.84 6.84
N GLY A 69 -12.31 11.24 6.22
CA GLY A 69 -11.81 10.65 4.97
C GLY A 69 -10.79 9.57 5.20
N VAL A 70 -10.83 8.48 4.43
CA VAL A 70 -9.79 7.44 4.43
C VAL A 70 -9.35 7.17 3.00
N LEU A 71 -8.07 7.44 2.69
CA LEU A 71 -7.45 7.11 1.41
C LEU A 71 -6.80 5.73 1.50
N ILE A 72 -7.11 4.84 0.55
CA ILE A 72 -6.74 3.43 0.64
C ILE A 72 -5.86 3.02 -0.56
N HIS A 73 -4.70 2.43 -0.26
CA HIS A 73 -3.74 1.99 -1.26
C HIS A 73 -3.69 0.46 -1.35
N PRO A 74 -3.88 -0.12 -2.55
CA PRO A 74 -3.76 -1.56 -2.77
C PRO A 74 -2.30 -2.02 -2.70
N ASP A 75 -2.11 -3.31 -2.61
CA ASP A 75 -0.80 -3.94 -2.71
C ASP A 75 -0.21 -3.85 -4.14
N ALA A 76 1.01 -4.39 -4.32
CA ALA A 76 1.67 -4.40 -5.62
C ALA A 76 0.83 -5.19 -6.66
N GLY A 77 0.51 -4.54 -7.76
CA GLY A 77 -0.33 -5.08 -8.84
C GLY A 77 -1.84 -5.05 -8.58
N GLY A 78 -2.27 -4.65 -7.39
CA GLY A 78 -3.68 -4.42 -7.06
C GLY A 78 -4.23 -3.15 -7.69
N VAL A 79 -5.55 -3.07 -7.84
CA VAL A 79 -6.27 -1.93 -8.37
C VAL A 79 -7.26 -1.38 -7.34
N ALA A 80 -7.75 -0.16 -7.55
CA ALA A 80 -8.71 0.46 -6.64
C ALA A 80 -10.00 -0.36 -6.51
N GLU A 81 -10.45 -0.93 -7.62
CA GLU A 81 -11.65 -1.75 -7.70
C GLU A 81 -11.56 -3.03 -6.84
N ASP A 82 -10.36 -3.55 -6.62
CA ASP A 82 -10.14 -4.70 -5.73
C ASP A 82 -10.50 -4.37 -4.27
N LEU A 83 -10.48 -3.10 -3.90
CA LEU A 83 -10.72 -2.62 -2.52
C LEU A 83 -12.13 -2.05 -2.30
N GLU A 84 -13.02 -2.15 -3.29
CA GLU A 84 -14.38 -1.60 -3.19
C GLU A 84 -15.14 -2.16 -1.97
N GLY A 85 -14.95 -3.44 -1.64
CA GLY A 85 -15.57 -4.04 -0.44
C GLY A 85 -15.09 -3.39 0.86
N ILE A 86 -13.82 -3.03 0.95
CA ILE A 86 -13.24 -2.31 2.09
C ILE A 86 -13.79 -0.89 2.17
N CYS A 87 -13.86 -0.18 1.03
CA CYS A 87 -14.46 1.15 0.96
C CYS A 87 -15.93 1.13 1.40
N LEU A 88 -16.68 0.15 0.93
CA LEU A 88 -18.10 -0.03 1.29
C LEU A 88 -18.27 -0.30 2.79
N ASP A 89 -17.40 -1.10 3.39
CA ASP A 89 -17.46 -1.38 4.82
C ASP A 89 -17.09 -0.14 5.67
N LEU A 90 -16.05 0.59 5.31
CA LEU A 90 -15.71 1.87 5.93
C LEU A 90 -16.84 2.89 5.79
N ALA A 91 -17.52 2.95 4.63
CA ALA A 91 -18.68 3.80 4.44
C ALA A 91 -19.81 3.46 5.42
N ARG A 92 -20.08 2.17 5.67
CA ARG A 92 -21.05 1.72 6.69
C ARG A 92 -20.67 2.16 8.10
N HIS A 93 -19.36 2.31 8.35
CA HIS A 93 -18.84 2.84 9.61
C HIS A 93 -18.74 4.37 9.63
N GLY A 94 -19.32 5.07 8.66
CA GLY A 94 -19.42 6.52 8.65
C GLY A 94 -18.19 7.25 8.12
N TYR A 95 -17.40 6.62 7.28
CA TYR A 95 -16.26 7.23 6.60
C TYR A 95 -16.60 7.58 5.14
N PHE A 96 -15.93 8.58 4.60
CA PHE A 96 -15.72 8.71 3.17
C PHE A 96 -14.46 7.90 2.82
N ALA A 97 -14.63 6.76 2.19
CA ALA A 97 -13.54 5.83 1.92
C ALA A 97 -13.22 5.79 0.42
N ALA A 98 -11.99 6.09 0.06
CA ALA A 98 -11.55 6.16 -1.32
C ALA A 98 -10.33 5.27 -1.56
N ALA A 99 -10.46 4.30 -2.45
CA ALA A 99 -9.36 3.48 -2.94
C ALA A 99 -8.76 4.07 -4.21
N VAL A 100 -7.44 4.02 -4.33
CA VAL A 100 -6.71 4.58 -5.47
C VAL A 100 -5.65 3.62 -5.99
N HIS A 101 -5.43 3.63 -7.30
CA HIS A 101 -4.22 3.06 -7.87
C HIS A 101 -3.64 3.95 -8.97
N TYR A 102 -2.37 3.76 -9.25
CA TYR A 102 -1.59 4.61 -10.13
C TYR A 102 -1.10 3.82 -11.34
N GLN A 103 -1.18 4.43 -12.54
CA GLN A 103 -0.64 3.87 -13.77
C GLN A 103 0.23 4.93 -14.44
N ARG A 104 1.43 4.54 -14.91
CA ARG A 104 2.24 5.43 -15.75
C ARG A 104 1.66 5.50 -17.15
N LEU A 105 1.48 6.69 -17.71
CA LEU A 105 0.96 6.86 -19.07
C LEU A 105 1.88 6.24 -20.13
N GLU A 106 3.19 6.18 -19.88
CA GLU A 106 4.16 5.51 -20.74
C GLU A 106 4.06 3.99 -20.73
N ASN A 107 3.45 3.39 -19.68
CA ASN A 107 3.27 1.95 -19.53
C ASN A 107 1.96 1.61 -18.81
N LEU A 108 0.84 1.77 -19.51
CA LEU A 108 -0.50 1.47 -18.98
C LEU A 108 -0.76 -0.01 -18.67
N ARG A 109 0.18 -0.91 -19.01
CA ARG A 109 0.09 -2.32 -18.64
C ARG A 109 0.61 -2.59 -17.23
N GLU A 110 1.44 -1.71 -16.71
CA GLU A 110 1.97 -1.82 -15.37
C GLU A 110 1.07 -1.05 -14.40
N LYS A 111 0.34 -1.79 -13.60
CA LYS A 111 -0.52 -1.24 -12.55
C LYS A 111 0.25 -1.21 -11.26
N ASN A 112 0.25 -0.06 -10.59
CA ASN A 112 0.82 0.13 -9.27
C ASN A 112 2.27 -0.41 -9.14
N PRO A 113 3.28 0.17 -9.86
CA PRO A 113 4.66 -0.32 -9.92
C PRO A 113 5.32 -0.35 -8.53
N LEU A 114 6.20 -1.33 -8.28
CA LEU A 114 6.81 -1.54 -6.96
C LEU A 114 7.79 -0.43 -6.56
N ILE A 115 8.53 0.12 -7.50
CA ILE A 115 9.56 1.15 -7.28
C ILE A 115 9.41 2.27 -8.30
N GLY A 116 9.53 3.48 -7.81
CA GLY A 116 9.53 4.70 -8.61
C GLY A 116 9.19 5.88 -7.73
N CYS A 117 10.11 6.83 -7.56
CA CYS A 117 10.01 7.96 -6.62
C CYS A 117 8.89 8.93 -6.90
N LYS A 118 8.35 8.92 -8.10
CA LYS A 118 7.18 9.76 -8.45
C LYS A 118 5.90 9.32 -7.74
N SER A 119 5.88 8.12 -7.16
CA SER A 119 4.71 7.62 -6.44
C SER A 119 4.33 8.43 -5.18
N PHE A 120 5.25 9.24 -4.64
CA PHE A 120 4.95 10.14 -3.53
C PHE A 120 4.15 11.35 -3.98
N GLU A 121 4.56 11.99 -5.10
CA GLU A 121 3.83 13.11 -5.69
C GLU A 121 2.42 12.67 -6.11
N GLU A 122 2.31 11.46 -6.63
CA GLU A 122 1.04 10.85 -7.03
C GLU A 122 0.12 10.63 -5.82
N GLY A 123 0.66 10.15 -4.71
CA GLY A 123 -0.05 10.00 -3.44
C GLY A 123 -0.56 11.34 -2.93
N SER A 124 0.24 12.40 -2.99
CA SER A 124 -0.15 13.77 -2.60
C SER A 124 -1.28 14.32 -3.46
N ILE A 125 -1.33 13.95 -4.75
CA ILE A 125 -2.41 14.38 -5.64
C ILE A 125 -3.73 13.71 -5.23
N ALA A 126 -3.71 12.39 -5.02
CA ALA A 126 -4.88 11.66 -4.55
C ALA A 126 -5.34 12.14 -3.15
N TYR A 127 -4.40 12.45 -2.26
CA TYR A 127 -4.68 13.03 -0.95
C TYR A 127 -5.37 14.41 -1.08
N ARG A 128 -4.85 15.29 -1.93
CA ARG A 128 -5.47 16.61 -2.17
C ARG A 128 -6.86 16.49 -2.79
N HIS A 129 -7.05 15.55 -3.71
CA HIS A 129 -8.36 15.26 -4.26
C HIS A 129 -9.36 14.82 -3.17
N LEU A 130 -8.93 13.97 -2.22
CA LEU A 130 -9.73 13.63 -1.05
C LEU A 130 -9.99 14.84 -0.15
N LEU A 131 -8.96 15.64 0.13
CA LEU A 131 -9.03 16.81 1.00
C LEU A 131 -10.03 17.86 0.48
N GLU A 132 -10.09 18.05 -0.83
CA GLU A 132 -10.95 19.03 -1.50
C GLU A 132 -12.39 18.50 -1.73
N HIS A 133 -12.65 17.23 -1.43
CA HIS A 133 -13.94 16.64 -1.68
C HIS A 133 -15.02 17.22 -0.74
N PRO A 134 -16.19 17.68 -1.28
CA PRO A 134 -17.21 18.43 -0.51
C PRO A 134 -17.87 17.65 0.62
N ARG A 135 -17.70 16.33 0.67
CA ARG A 135 -18.23 15.42 1.70
C ARG A 135 -17.21 15.08 2.79
N VAL A 136 -15.95 15.50 2.67
CA VAL A 136 -14.84 15.11 3.56
C VAL A 136 -14.53 16.20 4.58
N ASP A 137 -14.43 15.83 5.85
CA ASP A 137 -13.84 16.71 6.86
C ASP A 137 -12.31 16.72 6.68
N HIS A 138 -11.80 17.80 6.14
CA HIS A 138 -10.39 18.00 5.86
C HIS A 138 -9.48 17.98 7.11
N ARG A 139 -10.06 17.99 8.32
CA ARG A 139 -9.34 17.86 9.59
C ARG A 139 -9.31 16.44 10.14
N SER A 140 -9.91 15.50 9.44
CA SER A 140 -10.06 14.11 9.89
C SER A 140 -9.78 13.15 8.73
N ILE A 141 -8.52 13.14 8.25
CA ILE A 141 -8.11 12.28 7.15
C ILE A 141 -7.10 11.25 7.61
N GLY A 142 -7.39 9.99 7.32
CA GLY A 142 -6.50 8.86 7.51
C GLY A 142 -6.06 8.24 6.20
N VAL A 143 -4.99 7.44 6.28
CA VAL A 143 -4.50 6.62 5.17
C VAL A 143 -4.40 5.16 5.59
N LEU A 144 -4.77 4.26 4.70
CA LEU A 144 -4.74 2.82 4.90
C LEU A 144 -4.06 2.15 3.70
N GLY A 145 -3.20 1.17 3.93
CA GLY A 145 -2.59 0.48 2.80
C GLY A 145 -2.14 -0.94 3.11
N PHE A 146 -2.00 -1.73 2.03
CA PHE A 146 -1.66 -3.14 2.10
C PHE A 146 -0.34 -3.40 1.37
N SER A 147 0.63 -4.07 2.04
CA SER A 147 1.94 -4.40 1.49
C SER A 147 2.64 -3.14 0.91
N LYS A 148 2.89 -3.06 -0.38
CA LYS A 148 3.37 -1.85 -1.06
C LYS A 148 2.48 -0.64 -0.75
N GLY A 149 1.17 -0.81 -0.74
CA GLY A 149 0.23 0.26 -0.37
C GLY A 149 0.42 0.74 1.07
N GLY A 150 0.77 -0.17 1.99
CA GLY A 150 1.14 0.19 3.36
C GLY A 150 2.42 1.02 3.43
N THR A 151 3.44 0.66 2.63
CA THR A 151 4.65 1.47 2.44
C THR A 151 4.30 2.86 1.91
N HIS A 152 3.42 2.92 0.90
CA HIS A 152 2.96 4.16 0.29
C HIS A 152 2.23 5.07 1.28
N SER A 153 1.31 4.50 2.10
CA SER A 153 0.59 5.24 3.14
C SER A 153 1.54 5.84 4.18
N LEU A 154 2.56 5.11 4.60
CA LEU A 154 3.60 5.60 5.53
C LEU A 154 4.41 6.75 4.93
N LEU A 155 4.77 6.65 3.66
CA LEU A 155 5.53 7.69 2.98
C LEU A 155 4.67 8.92 2.71
N LEU A 156 3.39 8.73 2.41
CA LEU A 156 2.44 9.83 2.27
C LEU A 156 2.27 10.58 3.60
N ALA A 157 2.19 9.87 4.73
CA ALA A 157 2.16 10.48 6.05
C ALA A 157 3.43 11.28 6.39
N ALA A 158 4.58 10.93 5.78
CA ALA A 158 5.82 11.68 5.95
C ALA A 158 5.87 13.00 5.15
N ILE A 159 5.01 13.20 4.16
CA ILE A 159 4.99 14.39 3.30
C ILE A 159 3.73 15.24 3.45
N GLU A 160 2.63 14.66 3.92
CA GLU A 160 1.35 15.36 4.12
C GLU A 160 1.02 15.46 5.62
N PRO A 161 1.36 16.58 6.25
CA PRO A 161 1.21 16.74 7.71
C PRO A 161 -0.25 16.81 8.20
N GLY A 162 -1.20 16.92 7.28
CA GLY A 162 -2.63 16.89 7.61
C GLY A 162 -3.22 15.48 7.71
N ILE A 163 -2.41 14.43 7.63
CA ILE A 163 -2.83 13.07 7.90
C ILE A 163 -2.87 12.85 9.41
N GLU A 164 -4.04 12.42 9.92
CA GLU A 164 -4.34 12.26 11.35
C GLU A 164 -4.25 10.80 11.83
N ALA A 165 -4.21 9.82 10.90
CA ALA A 165 -4.06 8.39 11.22
C ALA A 165 -3.45 7.63 10.04
N THR A 166 -2.53 6.71 10.32
CA THR A 166 -1.90 5.86 9.31
C THR A 166 -2.03 4.39 9.70
N VAL A 167 -2.66 3.59 8.86
CA VAL A 167 -2.75 2.13 9.03
C VAL A 167 -2.00 1.43 7.90
N ALA A 168 -1.03 0.60 8.25
CA ALA A 168 -0.24 -0.13 7.26
C ALA A 168 -0.20 -1.63 7.58
N TYR A 169 -0.75 -2.43 6.67
CA TYR A 169 -0.72 -3.88 6.75
C TYR A 169 0.55 -4.40 6.09
N TYR A 170 1.35 -5.13 6.84
CA TYR A 170 2.59 -5.80 6.40
C TYR A 170 3.42 -4.95 5.42
N PRO A 171 3.72 -3.67 5.78
CA PRO A 171 4.46 -2.78 4.92
C PRO A 171 5.92 -3.21 4.77
N LEU A 172 6.50 -2.86 3.64
CA LEU A 172 7.94 -2.85 3.47
C LEU A 172 8.49 -1.52 3.99
N ALA A 173 9.26 -1.57 5.07
CA ALA A 173 9.77 -0.37 5.75
C ALA A 173 11.19 0.02 5.32
N ASP A 174 12.01 -0.97 4.95
CA ASP A 174 13.40 -0.81 4.54
C ASP A 174 13.70 -1.67 3.31
N PHE A 175 13.79 -1.04 2.13
CA PHE A 175 14.07 -1.71 0.87
C PHE A 175 15.52 -2.20 0.79
N GLU A 176 16.47 -1.46 1.34
CA GLU A 176 17.88 -1.82 1.30
C GLU A 176 18.12 -3.14 2.05
N GLU A 177 17.59 -3.24 3.27
CA GLU A 177 17.65 -4.46 4.06
C GLU A 177 16.87 -5.60 3.41
N TRP A 178 15.62 -5.36 3.01
CA TRP A 178 14.78 -6.41 2.40
C TRP A 178 15.40 -7.00 1.12
N LEU A 179 16.13 -6.20 0.36
CA LEU A 179 16.80 -6.61 -0.87
C LEU A 179 18.22 -7.13 -0.64
N ASP A 180 18.70 -7.17 0.61
CA ASP A 180 19.99 -7.75 0.90
C ASP A 180 19.98 -9.27 0.72
N VAL A 181 20.61 -9.72 -0.38
CA VAL A 181 20.68 -11.13 -0.76
C VAL A 181 21.44 -12.01 0.21
N SER A 182 22.30 -11.43 1.06
CA SER A 182 23.10 -12.17 2.05
C SER A 182 22.21 -12.83 3.12
N GLN A 183 21.05 -12.28 3.37
CA GLN A 183 20.08 -12.78 4.35
C GLN A 183 19.32 -14.04 3.89
N TYR A 184 19.41 -14.40 2.61
CA TYR A 184 18.55 -15.44 2.03
C TYR A 184 19.36 -16.64 1.53
N SER A 185 18.96 -17.83 1.97
CA SER A 185 19.46 -19.10 1.43
C SER A 185 18.87 -19.39 0.04
N PHE A 186 19.50 -20.34 -0.68
CA PHE A 186 18.96 -20.90 -1.91
C PHE A 186 17.62 -21.66 -1.63
N PRO A 187 16.58 -21.57 -2.47
CA PRO A 187 16.52 -20.82 -3.74
C PRO A 187 16.06 -19.36 -3.61
N LYS A 188 15.72 -18.91 -2.39
CA LYS A 188 15.17 -17.55 -2.16
C LYS A 188 16.15 -16.45 -2.61
N SER A 189 17.46 -16.64 -2.39
CA SER A 189 18.50 -15.71 -2.82
C SER A 189 18.51 -15.47 -4.34
N LEU A 190 18.18 -16.46 -5.17
CA LEU A 190 18.08 -16.29 -6.62
C LEU A 190 16.96 -15.32 -7.01
N ARG A 191 15.82 -15.40 -6.33
CA ARG A 191 14.69 -14.49 -6.54
C ARG A 191 15.09 -13.04 -6.24
N PHE A 192 15.76 -12.81 -5.10
CA PHE A 192 16.21 -11.47 -4.72
C PHE A 192 17.29 -10.93 -5.65
N ARG A 193 18.23 -11.78 -6.13
CA ARG A 193 19.21 -11.40 -7.16
C ARG A 193 18.52 -11.00 -8.48
N ALA A 194 17.48 -11.70 -8.90
CA ALA A 194 16.72 -11.35 -10.09
C ALA A 194 15.98 -10.01 -9.90
N MET A 195 15.41 -9.78 -8.71
CA MET A 195 14.74 -8.52 -8.36
C MET A 195 15.72 -7.35 -8.35
N ARG A 196 16.90 -7.49 -7.75
CA ARG A 196 17.96 -6.46 -7.79
C ARG A 196 18.34 -6.10 -9.23
N ARG A 197 18.56 -7.10 -10.11
CA ARG A 197 18.86 -6.86 -11.54
C ARG A 197 17.72 -6.12 -12.25
N HIS A 198 16.48 -6.43 -11.92
CA HIS A 198 15.33 -5.72 -12.49
C HIS A 198 15.30 -4.26 -12.04
N ILE A 199 15.49 -3.99 -10.75
CA ILE A 199 15.55 -2.63 -10.19
C ILE A 199 16.66 -1.82 -10.86
N MET A 200 17.87 -2.37 -10.97
CA MET A 200 18.97 -1.70 -11.65
C MET A 200 18.62 -1.35 -13.11
N LYS A 201 17.94 -2.26 -13.82
CA LYS A 201 17.48 -2.00 -15.19
C LYS A 201 16.44 -0.89 -15.26
N GLU A 202 15.46 -0.87 -14.36
CA GLU A 202 14.41 0.16 -14.31
C GLU A 202 15.00 1.54 -13.97
N LEU A 203 15.95 1.58 -13.04
CA LEU A 203 16.65 2.80 -12.66
C LEU A 203 17.76 3.21 -13.66
N LYS A 204 18.03 2.36 -14.67
CA LYS A 204 19.06 2.57 -15.71
C LYS A 204 20.45 2.78 -15.12
N VAL A 205 20.78 2.06 -14.04
CA VAL A 205 22.06 2.08 -13.37
C VAL A 205 22.85 0.79 -13.63
N THR A 206 24.16 0.83 -13.43
CA THR A 206 25.09 -0.27 -13.76
C THR A 206 25.56 -1.05 -12.53
N THR A 207 25.54 -0.42 -11.36
CA THR A 207 25.92 -1.05 -10.09
C THR A 207 24.77 -1.04 -9.10
N TRP A 208 24.86 -1.93 -8.10
CA TRP A 208 23.84 -1.98 -7.04
C TRP A 208 23.91 -0.74 -6.13
N GLU A 209 25.09 -0.24 -5.89
CA GLU A 209 25.36 0.94 -5.05
C GLU A 209 24.65 2.19 -5.60
N GLU A 210 24.55 2.31 -6.92
CA GLU A 210 23.82 3.41 -7.57
C GLU A 210 22.32 3.37 -7.33
N THR A 211 21.76 2.23 -6.89
CA THR A 211 20.33 2.11 -6.54
C THR A 211 20.00 2.59 -5.12
N LEU A 212 21.00 2.63 -4.23
CA LEU A 212 20.77 2.84 -2.79
C LEU A 212 20.10 4.18 -2.45
N PRO A 213 20.43 5.32 -3.08
CA PRO A 213 19.74 6.59 -2.80
C PRO A 213 18.23 6.47 -3.06
N GLU A 214 17.85 5.82 -4.16
CA GLU A 214 16.45 5.60 -4.53
C GLU A 214 15.75 4.67 -3.55
N LEU A 215 16.38 3.57 -3.18
CA LEU A 215 15.85 2.63 -2.19
C LEU A 215 15.64 3.28 -0.82
N ARG A 216 16.59 4.12 -0.39
CA ARG A 216 16.47 4.88 0.86
C ARG A 216 15.34 5.88 0.83
N THR A 217 15.17 6.58 -0.29
CA THR A 217 14.05 7.49 -0.50
C THR A 217 12.71 6.75 -0.46
N ALA A 218 12.65 5.53 -1.01
CA ALA A 218 11.45 4.69 -1.01
C ALA A 218 11.17 3.98 0.33
N SER A 219 12.08 4.07 1.32
CA SER A 219 12.02 3.33 2.59
C SER A 219 11.44 4.18 3.72
N PRO A 220 10.25 3.90 4.26
CA PRO A 220 9.66 4.64 5.38
C PRO A 220 10.57 4.82 6.59
N ILE A 221 11.43 3.86 6.87
CA ILE A 221 12.37 3.89 8.00
C ILE A 221 13.28 5.13 7.97
N ASN A 222 13.58 5.66 6.78
CA ASN A 222 14.42 6.84 6.60
C ASN A 222 13.64 8.17 6.73
N HIS A 223 12.33 8.09 6.93
CA HIS A 223 11.44 9.26 7.01
C HIS A 223 10.69 9.36 8.34
N VAL A 224 11.03 8.53 9.34
CA VAL A 224 10.33 8.46 10.63
C VAL A 224 10.21 9.81 11.34
N ALA A 225 11.23 10.68 11.23
CA ALA A 225 11.22 12.02 11.81
C ALA A 225 10.20 12.98 11.17
N ARG A 226 9.52 12.56 10.10
CA ARG A 226 8.50 13.34 9.37
C ARG A 226 7.11 12.72 9.47
N ILE A 227 6.98 11.53 10.06
CA ILE A 227 5.70 10.83 10.27
C ILE A 227 5.18 11.22 11.65
N HIS A 228 4.32 12.24 11.72
CA HIS A 228 3.77 12.74 12.99
C HIS A 228 2.39 12.15 13.31
N ALA A 229 1.70 11.62 12.30
CA ALA A 229 0.45 10.92 12.48
C ALA A 229 0.65 9.65 13.32
N PRO A 230 -0.26 9.31 14.26
CA PRO A 230 -0.30 8.00 14.88
C PRO A 230 -0.28 6.87 13.83
N VAL A 231 0.52 5.84 14.07
CA VAL A 231 0.71 4.72 13.13
C VAL A 231 0.26 3.40 13.76
N LEU A 232 -0.61 2.67 13.08
CA LEU A 232 -0.92 1.28 13.35
C LEU A 232 -0.26 0.38 12.28
N LEU A 233 0.66 -0.48 12.72
CA LEU A 233 1.26 -1.51 11.89
C LEU A 233 0.60 -2.86 12.21
N ILE A 234 0.08 -3.54 11.18
CA ILE A 234 -0.53 -4.86 11.32
C ILE A 234 0.29 -5.85 10.49
N HIS A 235 0.81 -6.93 11.13
CA HIS A 235 1.72 -7.83 10.44
C HIS A 235 1.48 -9.29 10.80
N GLY A 236 1.70 -10.18 9.84
CA GLY A 236 1.69 -11.61 10.08
C GLY A 236 3.02 -12.11 10.62
N GLY A 237 3.03 -12.79 11.77
CA GLY A 237 4.26 -13.31 12.38
C GLY A 237 4.98 -14.40 11.57
N LYS A 238 4.29 -15.01 10.58
CA LYS A 238 4.85 -15.98 9.62
C LYS A 238 4.93 -15.41 8.20
N ASP A 239 5.07 -14.13 8.07
CA ASP A 239 5.25 -13.50 6.76
C ASP A 239 6.65 -13.79 6.21
N HIS A 240 6.70 -14.61 5.15
CA HIS A 240 7.93 -14.98 4.45
C HIS A 240 8.20 -14.10 3.22
N THR A 241 7.29 -13.21 2.86
CA THR A 241 7.43 -12.26 1.75
C THR A 241 8.07 -10.97 2.23
N VAL A 242 7.46 -10.34 3.23
CA VAL A 242 7.99 -9.20 3.97
C VAL A 242 8.13 -9.65 5.43
N PRO A 243 9.34 -9.88 5.93
CA PRO A 243 9.54 -10.33 7.31
C PRO A 243 8.95 -9.34 8.33
N VAL A 244 8.33 -9.87 9.38
CA VAL A 244 7.70 -9.06 10.46
C VAL A 244 8.68 -8.06 11.08
N GLY A 245 9.98 -8.38 11.11
CA GLY A 245 11.05 -7.48 11.55
C GLY A 245 11.07 -6.11 10.86
N GLN A 246 10.52 -6.00 9.66
CA GLN A 246 10.35 -4.71 8.98
C GLN A 246 9.41 -3.78 9.76
N SER A 247 8.26 -4.26 10.22
CA SER A 247 7.33 -3.50 11.05
C SER A 247 7.85 -3.29 12.48
N GLU A 248 8.54 -4.28 13.05
CA GLU A 248 9.12 -4.18 14.39
C GLU A 248 10.13 -3.02 14.46
N ARG A 249 11.08 -2.97 13.52
CA ARG A 249 12.09 -1.90 13.46
C ARG A 249 11.48 -0.54 13.17
N LEU A 250 10.52 -0.47 12.25
CA LEU A 250 9.84 0.80 11.96
C LEU A 250 9.11 1.34 13.18
N CYS A 251 8.36 0.49 13.89
CA CYS A 251 7.64 0.91 15.09
C CYS A 251 8.60 1.32 16.22
N GLN A 252 9.71 0.61 16.37
CA GLN A 252 10.78 0.98 17.30
C GLN A 252 11.38 2.35 16.95
N ALA A 253 11.67 2.61 15.68
CA ALA A 253 12.23 3.87 15.22
C ALA A 253 11.27 5.05 15.42
N LEU A 254 9.96 4.87 15.11
CA LEU A 254 8.93 5.87 15.37
C LEU A 254 8.87 6.22 16.86
N LYS A 255 8.79 5.22 17.74
CA LYS A 255 8.76 5.42 19.20
C LYS A 255 10.02 6.09 19.72
N ALA A 256 11.19 5.74 19.19
CA ALA A 256 12.45 6.38 19.56
C ALA A 256 12.49 7.86 19.12
N GLY A 257 11.80 8.21 18.05
CA GLY A 257 11.57 9.59 17.59
C GLY A 257 10.49 10.36 18.37
N GLY A 258 9.82 9.72 19.33
CA GLY A 258 8.73 10.33 20.11
C GLY A 258 7.34 10.21 19.48
N GLU A 259 7.23 9.47 18.37
CA GLU A 259 5.97 9.34 17.62
C GLU A 259 5.14 8.14 18.11
N SER A 260 3.82 8.24 17.94
CA SER A 260 2.89 7.17 18.33
C SER A 260 2.90 6.03 17.32
N CYS A 261 3.22 4.83 17.79
CA CYS A 261 3.14 3.62 16.97
C CYS A 261 2.59 2.43 17.74
N GLU A 262 1.54 1.82 17.22
CA GLU A 262 1.05 0.52 17.62
C GLU A 262 1.49 -0.56 16.63
N LEU A 263 1.96 -1.69 17.16
CA LEU A 263 2.29 -2.87 16.34
C LEU A 263 1.42 -4.04 16.76
N PHE A 264 0.58 -4.50 15.85
CA PHE A 264 -0.33 -5.62 16.04
C PHE A 264 0.12 -6.82 15.19
N ILE A 265 0.68 -7.84 15.85
CA ILE A 265 1.18 -9.05 15.19
C ILE A 265 0.16 -10.16 15.32
N ILE A 266 -0.20 -10.81 14.21
CA ILE A 266 -0.99 -12.04 14.18
C ILE A 266 -0.03 -13.23 14.03
N PRO A 267 0.26 -14.01 15.09
CA PRO A 267 1.43 -14.90 15.16
C PRO A 267 1.48 -15.97 14.07
N LYS A 268 0.33 -16.48 13.62
CA LYS A 268 0.22 -17.56 12.63
C LYS A 268 -0.04 -17.06 11.21
N ALA A 269 -0.22 -15.77 11.01
CA ALA A 269 -0.54 -15.18 9.72
C ALA A 269 0.69 -15.05 8.82
N GLY A 270 0.50 -15.24 7.52
CA GLY A 270 1.49 -14.97 6.48
C GLY A 270 1.22 -13.64 5.78
N HIS A 271 1.89 -13.42 4.64
CA HIS A 271 1.64 -12.25 3.79
C HIS A 271 0.22 -12.28 3.21
N VAL A 272 -0.45 -11.12 3.13
CA VAL A 272 -1.82 -10.93 2.63
C VAL A 272 -2.87 -11.82 3.33
N PHE A 273 -2.67 -12.11 4.61
CA PHE A 273 -3.55 -12.97 5.42
C PHE A 273 -4.99 -12.46 5.47
N ASN A 274 -5.18 -11.15 5.49
CA ASN A 274 -6.49 -10.49 5.54
C ASN A 274 -7.35 -10.71 4.27
N PHE A 275 -6.78 -11.24 3.20
CA PHE A 275 -7.48 -11.66 1.98
C PHE A 275 -7.51 -13.18 1.79
N ARG A 276 -7.10 -13.95 2.80
CA ARG A 276 -6.97 -15.42 2.71
C ARG A 276 -7.53 -16.19 3.89
N ASN A 277 -7.70 -15.53 5.02
CA ASN A 277 -8.16 -16.16 6.25
C ASN A 277 -9.12 -15.22 6.98
N GLU A 278 -10.39 -15.61 7.05
CA GLU A 278 -11.48 -14.80 7.57
C GLU A 278 -11.29 -14.40 9.04
N ASP A 279 -10.87 -15.36 9.90
CA ASP A 279 -10.68 -15.07 11.34
C ASP A 279 -9.55 -14.06 11.57
N GLN A 280 -8.41 -14.25 10.86
CA GLN A 280 -7.27 -13.35 10.97
C GLN A 280 -7.61 -11.97 10.40
N ALA A 281 -8.35 -11.94 9.29
CA ALA A 281 -8.80 -10.71 8.66
C ALA A 281 -9.76 -9.94 9.58
N ARG A 282 -10.73 -10.61 10.21
CA ARG A 282 -11.71 -10.01 11.12
C ARG A 282 -11.01 -9.33 12.31
N VAL A 283 -10.12 -10.05 13.00
CA VAL A 283 -9.39 -9.50 14.16
C VAL A 283 -8.54 -8.27 13.76
N ALA A 284 -7.86 -8.34 12.61
CA ALA A 284 -7.08 -7.21 12.10
C ALA A 284 -7.97 -6.02 11.73
N TRP A 285 -9.14 -6.28 11.17
CA TRP A 285 -10.08 -5.26 10.75
C TRP A 285 -10.74 -4.57 11.93
N GLU A 286 -11.17 -5.31 12.95
CA GLU A 286 -11.65 -4.77 14.21
C GLU A 286 -10.63 -3.79 14.83
N LYS A 287 -9.35 -4.18 14.85
CA LYS A 287 -8.26 -3.31 15.32
C LYS A 287 -8.08 -2.05 14.44
N THR A 288 -8.25 -2.20 13.12
CA THR A 288 -8.20 -1.08 12.17
C THR A 288 -9.32 -0.08 12.45
N LEU A 289 -10.55 -0.55 12.60
CA LEU A 289 -11.71 0.32 12.88
C LEU A 289 -11.55 1.03 14.23
N GLU A 290 -11.15 0.30 15.27
CA GLU A 290 -10.87 0.89 16.59
C GLU A 290 -9.87 2.05 16.50
N PHE A 291 -8.76 1.83 15.78
CA PHE A 291 -7.71 2.83 15.61
C PHE A 291 -8.19 4.04 14.79
N LEU A 292 -8.89 3.82 13.68
CA LEU A 292 -9.43 4.90 12.86
C LEU A 292 -10.50 5.70 13.62
N ASP A 293 -11.39 5.02 14.36
CA ASP A 293 -12.42 5.67 15.17
C ASP A 293 -11.80 6.56 16.26
N GLN A 294 -10.75 6.08 16.93
CA GLN A 294 -10.05 6.82 17.96
C GLN A 294 -9.41 8.11 17.45
N HIS A 295 -8.88 8.11 16.24
CA HIS A 295 -8.09 9.23 15.74
C HIS A 295 -8.85 10.14 14.76
N LEU A 296 -9.90 9.64 14.09
CA LEU A 296 -10.61 10.39 13.05
C LEU A 296 -12.04 10.81 13.44
N LYS A 297 -12.70 10.11 14.37
CA LYS A 297 -14.03 10.50 14.84
C LYS A 297 -13.90 11.38 16.08
N ARG A 298 -14.19 12.65 15.89
CA ARG A 298 -14.17 13.69 16.94
C ARG A 298 -15.57 14.04 17.39
#